data_456f44596427df7035873a920ee56116
#
_entry.id   456f44596427df7035873a920ee56116
#
_cell.length_a   1.000
_cell.length_b   1.000
_cell.length_c   1.000
_cell.angle_alpha   90.00
_cell.angle_beta   90.00
_cell.angle_gamma   90.00
#
_symmetry.space_group_name_H-M   'P 1'
#
loop_
_entity.id
_entity.type
_entity.pdbx_description
1 polymer ?
#
loop_
_entity_poly.entity_id
_entity_poly.type
_entity_poly.pdbx_seq_one_letter_code
_entity_poly.pdbx_strand_id
1 'polypeptide(L)'
;MEANSAANLPLKKFRAGAVCATVWNNHAKEGDGEYKTVSFERGYKDKDGVWKTSNSLRMGDLPKAALVLQKAYEYLALGEDAEA
;
A
#
# COMPACT_ATOMS: atom_id res chain seq x y z
N MET A 1 -2.08 5.82 17.03
CA MET A 1 -2.06 6.02 16.42
C MET A 1 -2.41 6.93 15.87
N GLU A 2 -2.79 7.31 15.87
CA GLU A 2 -3.15 8.17 15.30
C GLU A 2 -2.34 9.27 15.11
N ALA A 3 -1.39 9.52 15.79
CA ALA A 3 -0.47 10.55 15.54
C ALA A 3 0.08 10.50 14.17
N ASN A 4 0.19 9.32 13.66
CA ASN A 4 0.71 9.22 12.35
C ASN A 4 -0.25 9.61 11.29
N SER A 5 -1.52 9.63 11.57
CA SER A 5 -2.46 9.89 10.52
C SER A 5 -2.39 11.33 10.06
N ALA A 6 -1.90 12.23 10.88
CA ALA A 6 -1.77 13.59 10.42
C ALA A 6 -0.57 13.78 9.52
N ALA A 7 0.47 12.98 9.71
CA ALA A 7 1.70 13.11 8.95
C ALA A 7 1.73 12.20 7.74
N ASN A 8 1.02 11.10 7.78
CA ASN A 8 1.08 10.09 6.74
C ASN A 8 -0.24 10.05 6.01
N LEU A 9 -0.20 10.39 4.75
CA LEU A 9 -1.41 10.44 3.94
C LEU A 9 -1.33 9.38 2.85
N PRO A 10 -2.40 8.60 2.66
CA PRO A 10 -2.42 7.68 1.54
C PRO A 10 -2.61 8.46 0.25
N LEU A 11 -1.74 8.24 -0.70
CA LEU A 11 -1.81 8.92 -1.99
C LEU A 11 -2.53 8.09 -3.02
N LYS A 12 -2.35 6.79 -2.98
CA LYS A 12 -2.89 5.93 -4.01
C LYS A 12 -2.94 4.51 -3.51
N LYS A 13 -3.95 3.78 -3.92
CA LYS A 13 -4.05 2.35 -3.61
C LYS A 13 -4.21 1.56 -4.89
N PHE A 14 -3.54 0.43 -4.94
CA PHE A 14 -3.65 -0.50 -6.06
C PHE A 14 -4.08 -1.84 -5.49
N ARG A 15 -5.17 -2.37 -6.02
CA ARG A 15 -5.74 -3.60 -5.48
C ARG A 15 -5.90 -4.64 -6.57
N ALA A 16 -5.56 -5.87 -6.25
CA ALA A 16 -5.79 -7.01 -7.11
C ALA A 16 -6.32 -8.13 -6.22
N GLY A 17 -7.60 -8.43 -6.33
CA GLY A 17 -8.21 -9.42 -5.45
C GLY A 17 -8.12 -8.96 -4.01
N ALA A 18 -7.58 -9.79 -3.15
CA ALA A 18 -7.47 -9.48 -1.73
C ALA A 18 -6.19 -8.73 -1.40
N VAL A 19 -5.29 -8.53 -2.38
CA VAL A 19 -4.00 -7.90 -2.13
C VAL A 19 -4.08 -6.43 -2.50
N CYS A 20 -3.56 -5.59 -1.63
CA CYS A 20 -3.61 -4.15 -1.84
C CYS A 20 -2.26 -3.55 -1.51
N ALA A 21 -1.77 -2.67 -2.37
CA ALA A 21 -0.57 -1.88 -2.09
C ALA A 21 -1.00 -0.42 -1.96
N THR A 22 -0.52 0.24 -0.93
CA THR A 22 -0.85 1.64 -0.67
C THR A 22 0.41 2.46 -0.70
N VAL A 23 0.38 3.54 -1.46
CA VAL A 23 1.47 4.51 -1.50
C VAL A 23 1.16 5.60 -0.51
N TRP A 24 2.12 5.89 0.36
CA TRP A 24 1.97 6.87 1.41
C TRP A 24 2.91 8.02 1.22
N ASN A 25 2.46 9.19 1.60
CA ASN A 25 3.34 10.36 1.68
C ASN A 25 3.60 10.61 3.15
N ASN A 26 4.86 10.60 3.55
CA ASN A 26 5.24 10.77 4.93
C ASN A 26 6.05 12.03 5.10
N HIS A 27 5.95 12.64 6.26
CA HIS A 27 6.76 13.82 6.58
C HIS A 27 7.93 13.40 7.44
N ALA A 28 9.10 13.93 7.12
CA ALA A 28 10.26 13.67 7.93
C ALA A 28 10.06 14.29 9.30
N LYS A 29 10.56 13.63 10.33
CA LYS A 29 10.41 14.14 11.65
C LYS A 29 11.14 15.42 11.83
N GLU A 30 12.25 15.57 11.20
CA GLU A 30 13.05 16.76 11.31
C GLU A 30 13.22 17.36 9.95
N GLY A 31 13.10 18.65 9.85
CA GLY A 31 13.26 19.31 8.57
C GLY A 31 11.99 19.30 7.79
N ASP A 32 12.08 19.71 6.55
CA ASP A 32 10.93 19.86 5.72
C ASP A 32 10.76 18.76 4.73
N GLY A 33 11.52 17.70 4.82
CA GLY A 33 11.48 16.67 3.80
C GLY A 33 10.24 15.82 3.86
N GLU A 34 9.90 15.29 2.72
CA GLU A 34 8.84 14.31 2.61
C GLU A 34 9.40 13.10 1.90
N TYR A 35 8.88 11.94 2.20
CA TYR A 35 9.33 10.74 1.53
C TYR A 35 8.15 9.81 1.37
N LYS A 36 8.23 8.91 0.41
CA LYS A 36 7.13 8.03 0.09
C LYS A 36 7.47 6.61 0.43
N THR A 37 6.48 5.90 0.89
CA THR A 37 6.63 4.48 1.19
C THR A 37 5.46 3.73 0.63
N VAL A 38 5.60 2.42 0.54
CA VAL A 38 4.53 1.56 0.05
C VAL A 38 4.35 0.46 1.06
N SER A 39 3.12 0.25 1.46
CA SER A 39 2.78 -0.89 2.29
C SER A 39 1.89 -1.82 1.49
N PHE A 40 1.84 -3.09 1.85
CA PHE A 40 0.92 -3.99 1.21
C PHE A 40 0.26 -4.86 2.27
N GLU A 41 -0.92 -5.36 1.92
CA GLU A 41 -1.63 -6.23 2.83
C GLU A 41 -2.57 -7.12 2.04
N ARG A 42 -2.93 -8.24 2.63
CA ARG A 42 -3.90 -9.15 2.08
C ARG A 42 -5.06 -9.24 3.05
N GLY A 43 -6.27 -9.00 2.56
CA GLY A 43 -7.46 -9.11 3.40
C GLY A 43 -7.92 -10.56 3.46
N TYR A 44 -8.43 -10.97 4.59
CA TYR A 44 -8.99 -12.30 4.72
C TYR A 44 -10.04 -12.28 5.81
N LYS A 45 -10.91 -13.29 5.77
CA LYS A 45 -11.93 -13.44 6.78
C LYS A 45 -11.49 -14.55 7.72
N ASP A 46 -11.53 -14.30 9.01
CA ASP A 46 -11.15 -15.33 9.95
C ASP A 46 -12.34 -16.27 10.16
N LYS A 47 -12.15 -17.26 11.01
CA LYS A 47 -13.19 -18.25 11.19
C LYS A 47 -14.45 -17.71 11.82
N ASP A 48 -14.38 -16.56 12.44
CA ASP A 48 -15.55 -15.92 13.00
C ASP A 48 -16.22 -14.96 12.04
N GLY A 49 -15.74 -14.89 10.82
CA GLY A 49 -16.33 -14.03 9.83
C GLY A 49 -15.86 -12.60 9.90
N VAL A 50 -14.82 -12.32 10.65
CA VAL A 50 -14.31 -10.97 10.83
C VAL A 50 -13.20 -10.72 9.81
N TRP A 51 -13.25 -9.57 9.14
CA TRP A 51 -12.22 -9.22 8.17
C TRP A 51 -10.96 -8.77 8.87
N LYS A 52 -9.84 -9.30 8.44
CA LYS A 52 -8.53 -8.98 8.99
C LYS A 52 -7.55 -8.82 7.86
N THR A 53 -6.37 -8.31 8.18
CA THR A 53 -5.33 -8.16 7.18
C THR A 53 -4.07 -8.88 7.63
N SER A 54 -3.25 -9.23 6.66
CA SER A 54 -2.01 -9.94 6.91
C SER A 54 -0.97 -9.49 5.90
N ASN A 55 0.28 -9.53 6.29
CA ASN A 55 1.36 -9.30 5.33
C ASN A 55 1.89 -10.61 4.76
N SER A 56 1.32 -11.73 5.19
CA SER A 56 1.72 -13.02 4.64
C SER A 56 0.92 -13.31 3.39
N LEU A 57 1.57 -13.85 2.39
CA LEU A 57 0.94 -14.12 1.10
C LEU A 57 0.93 -15.61 0.85
N ARG A 58 -0.17 -16.08 0.27
CA ARG A 58 -0.25 -17.46 -0.18
C ARG A 58 0.31 -17.51 -1.60
N MET A 59 0.56 -18.74 -2.05
CA MET A 59 1.13 -18.90 -3.38
C MET A 59 0.30 -18.17 -4.44
N GLY A 60 -1.00 -18.28 -4.38
CA GLY A 60 -1.86 -17.64 -5.38
C GLY A 60 -1.91 -16.14 -5.28
N ASP A 61 -1.45 -15.57 -4.17
CA ASP A 61 -1.43 -14.13 -4.02
C ASP A 61 -0.20 -13.50 -4.65
N LEU A 62 0.82 -14.30 -4.95
CA LEU A 62 2.10 -13.75 -5.38
C LEU A 62 2.02 -12.98 -6.68
N PRO A 63 1.36 -13.47 -7.72
CA PRO A 63 1.28 -12.66 -8.93
C PRO A 63 0.46 -11.40 -8.72
N LYS A 64 -0.53 -11.44 -7.85
CA LYS A 64 -1.31 -10.24 -7.56
C LYS A 64 -0.48 -9.22 -6.80
N ALA A 65 0.31 -9.69 -5.84
CA ALA A 65 1.20 -8.81 -5.11
C ALA A 65 2.23 -8.19 -6.05
N ALA A 66 2.78 -9.00 -6.93
CA ALA A 66 3.77 -8.49 -7.89
C ALA A 66 3.15 -7.39 -8.75
N LEU A 67 1.91 -7.59 -9.17
CA LEU A 67 1.25 -6.59 -10.00
C LEU A 67 1.02 -5.29 -9.25
N VAL A 68 0.45 -5.35 -8.04
CA VAL A 68 0.13 -4.10 -7.35
C VAL A 68 1.40 -3.38 -6.91
N LEU A 69 2.45 -4.12 -6.56
CA LEU A 69 3.70 -3.48 -6.20
C LEU A 69 4.36 -2.86 -7.42
N GLN A 70 4.27 -3.51 -8.58
CA GLN A 70 4.79 -2.92 -9.80
C GLN A 70 4.05 -1.63 -10.13
N LYS A 71 2.73 -1.62 -9.96
CA LYS A 71 1.97 -0.42 -10.23
C LYS A 71 2.33 0.70 -9.27
N ALA A 72 2.57 0.37 -8.01
CA ALA A 72 2.99 1.37 -7.04
C ALA A 72 4.34 1.95 -7.45
N TYR A 73 5.25 1.10 -7.92
CA TYR A 73 6.54 1.57 -8.37
C TYR A 73 6.40 2.50 -9.57
N GLU A 74 5.56 2.14 -10.52
CA GLU A 74 5.36 2.99 -11.70
C GLU A 74 4.80 4.34 -11.30
N TYR A 75 3.86 4.34 -10.39
CA TYR A 75 3.27 5.58 -9.91
C TYR A 75 4.35 6.48 -9.30
N LEU A 76 5.21 5.91 -8.48
CA LEU A 76 6.25 6.68 -7.82
C LEU A 76 7.34 7.11 -8.78
N ALA A 77 7.74 6.23 -9.68
CA ALA A 77 8.85 6.50 -10.58
C ALA A 77 8.47 7.42 -11.72
N LEU A 78 7.24 7.30 -12.20
CA LEU A 78 6.82 8.02 -13.40
C LEU A 78 5.79 9.12 -13.11
N GLY A 79 5.25 9.16 -11.92
CA GLY A 79 4.25 10.15 -11.55
C GLY A 79 2.86 9.67 -11.86
N GLU A 80 1.88 10.51 -11.54
CA GLU A 80 0.50 10.14 -11.72
C GLU A 80 0.14 9.82 -13.15
N ASP A 81 0.80 10.45 -14.07
CA ASP A 81 0.47 10.24 -15.48
C ASP A 81 0.77 8.84 -15.94
N ALA A 82 1.58 8.12 -15.21
CA ALA A 82 1.91 6.76 -15.61
C ALA A 82 0.70 5.87 -15.62
N GLU A 83 -0.35 6.28 -14.96
CA GLU A 83 -1.54 5.45 -14.93
C GLU A 83 -2.44 5.67 -16.11
N ALA A 84 -2.23 6.71 -16.81
CA ALA A 84 -3.04 6.97 -17.98
C ALA A 84 -2.58 6.10 -19.14
#